data_ab86b36cd0b9b7cb01c112effdcc38b4
#
_entry.id   ab86b36cd0b9b7cb01c112effdcc38b4
#
_cell.length_a   1.000
_cell.length_b   1.000
_cell.length_c   1.000
_cell.angle_alpha   90.00
_cell.angle_beta   90.00
_cell.angle_gamma   90.00
#
_symmetry.space_group_name_H-M   'P 1'
#
loop_
_entity.id
_entity.type
_entity.pdbx_description
1 polymer ?
#
loop_
_entity_poly.entity_id
_entity_poly.type
_entity_poly.pdbx_seq_one_letter_code
_entity_poly.pdbx_strand_id
1 'polypeptide(L)'
;MPQVVSFSFFRFGSFRSRLWAFAMMGLARRSMARLDGIGFWKLCGSGTGEGFTPRPNLSVYAILATWPDEATARRAVTRSRIFTRYRAQASEDWTVFMAANSARGAWSGRTPFEPSQMTTEGPMAALTRATLRPATLARFWRRVP
;
A
#
# COMPACT_ATOMS: atom_id res chain seq x y z
N MET A 1 0.05 -7.67 -21.50
CA MET A 1 1.03 -7.10 -20.57
C MET A 1 0.76 -7.60 -19.17
N PRO A 2 1.75 -7.99 -18.39
CA PRO A 2 1.54 -8.47 -17.04
C PRO A 2 1.05 -7.32 -16.13
N GLN A 3 0.17 -7.66 -15.18
CA GLN A 3 -0.26 -6.75 -14.13
C GLN A 3 0.93 -6.26 -13.31
N VAL A 4 0.95 -4.98 -13.00
CA VAL A 4 1.98 -4.37 -12.14
C VAL A 4 1.36 -3.91 -10.83
N VAL A 5 2.09 -4.12 -9.74
CA VAL A 5 1.75 -3.65 -8.42
C VAL A 5 2.68 -2.50 -8.06
N SER A 6 2.13 -1.34 -7.72
CA SER A 6 2.90 -0.25 -7.10
C SER A 6 2.65 -0.23 -5.60
N PHE A 7 3.72 -0.06 -4.82
CA PHE A 7 3.64 0.18 -3.40
C PHE A 7 4.42 1.45 -3.06
N SER A 8 3.70 2.51 -2.77
CA SER A 8 4.24 3.85 -2.53
C SER A 8 4.18 4.18 -1.05
N PHE A 9 5.31 4.55 -0.47
CA PHE A 9 5.47 4.91 0.94
C PHE A 9 5.73 6.41 1.06
N PHE A 10 5.13 7.03 2.06
CA PHE A 10 5.24 8.47 2.33
C PHE A 10 5.50 8.71 3.81
N ARG A 11 6.54 9.48 4.11
CA ARG A 11 6.84 9.92 5.48
C ARG A 11 6.42 11.38 5.64
N PHE A 12 5.75 11.68 6.75
CA PHE A 12 5.28 13.02 7.09
C PHE A 12 6.00 13.51 8.35
N GLY A 13 6.80 14.57 8.22
CA GLY A 13 7.68 15.06 9.26
C GLY A 13 6.99 15.97 10.28
N SER A 14 6.05 16.82 9.84
CA SER A 14 5.37 17.79 10.70
C SER A 14 4.04 17.26 11.26
N PHE A 15 3.59 17.84 12.37
CA PHE A 15 2.28 17.53 12.93
C PHE A 15 1.14 17.81 11.94
N ARG A 16 1.21 18.93 11.21
CA ARG A 16 0.20 19.28 10.20
C ARG A 16 0.15 18.28 9.06
N SER A 17 1.28 17.86 8.55
CA SER A 17 1.35 16.88 7.46
C SER A 17 0.88 15.50 7.91
N ARG A 18 1.13 15.09 9.16
CA ARG A 18 0.61 13.84 9.75
C ARG A 18 -0.91 13.87 9.89
N LEU A 19 -1.45 14.98 10.36
CA LEU A 19 -2.90 15.18 10.48
C LEU A 19 -3.56 15.14 9.09
N TRP A 20 -2.96 15.82 8.11
CA TRP A 20 -3.41 15.77 6.72
C TRP A 20 -3.39 14.32 6.19
N ALA A 21 -2.31 13.58 6.38
CA ALA A 21 -2.17 12.20 5.93
C ALA A 21 -3.21 11.28 6.58
N PHE A 22 -3.47 11.43 7.86
CA PHE A 22 -4.52 10.72 8.56
C PHE A 22 -5.91 11.00 7.96
N ALA A 23 -6.23 12.27 7.71
CA ALA A 23 -7.49 12.65 7.06
C ALA A 23 -7.61 12.07 5.65
N MET A 24 -6.50 11.95 4.91
CA MET A 24 -6.48 11.37 3.57
C MET A 24 -6.79 9.88 3.53
N MET A 25 -6.72 9.15 4.64
CA MET A 25 -7.18 7.74 4.72
C MET A 25 -8.67 7.59 4.36
N GLY A 26 -9.46 8.63 4.61
CA GLY A 26 -10.86 8.73 4.16
C GLY A 26 -11.04 9.54 2.88
N LEU A 27 -10.48 10.74 2.83
CA LEU A 27 -10.72 11.73 1.77
C LEU A 27 -10.13 11.33 0.41
N ALA A 28 -9.01 10.60 0.40
CA ALA A 28 -8.37 10.18 -0.86
C ALA A 28 -9.14 9.09 -1.61
N ARG A 29 -10.09 8.41 -0.97
CA ARG A 29 -10.79 7.24 -1.54
C ARG A 29 -11.46 7.55 -2.88
N ARG A 30 -12.15 8.68 -2.99
CA ARG A 30 -12.79 9.11 -4.25
C ARG A 30 -11.79 9.38 -5.37
N SER A 31 -10.70 10.05 -5.04
CA SER A 31 -9.65 10.37 -6.00
C SER A 31 -8.93 9.11 -6.49
N MET A 32 -8.67 8.18 -5.58
CA MET A 32 -8.08 6.87 -5.93
C MET A 32 -8.98 6.07 -6.86
N ALA A 33 -10.28 5.98 -6.54
CA ALA A 33 -11.23 5.21 -7.35
C ALA A 33 -11.45 5.75 -8.78
N ARG A 34 -11.03 7.00 -9.05
CA ARG A 34 -11.18 7.66 -10.36
C ARG A 34 -9.89 7.69 -11.19
N LEU A 35 -8.81 7.07 -10.69
CA LEU A 35 -7.57 7.02 -11.45
C LEU A 35 -7.72 6.08 -12.65
N ASP A 36 -7.31 6.57 -13.82
CA ASP A 36 -7.34 5.77 -15.04
C ASP A 36 -6.42 4.56 -14.94
N GLY A 37 -6.96 3.40 -15.26
CA GLY A 37 -6.25 2.13 -15.23
C GLY A 37 -6.00 1.55 -13.83
N ILE A 38 -6.49 2.17 -12.76
CA ILE A 38 -6.36 1.59 -11.43
C ILE A 38 -7.27 0.36 -11.29
N GLY A 39 -6.69 -0.74 -10.83
CA GLY A 39 -7.41 -1.96 -10.51
C GLY A 39 -7.82 -1.99 -9.03
N PHE A 40 -7.16 -2.85 -8.28
CA PHE A 40 -7.30 -2.91 -6.83
C PHE A 40 -6.39 -1.88 -6.15
N TRP A 41 -6.84 -1.27 -5.06
CA TRP A 41 -6.02 -0.35 -4.29
C TRP A 41 -6.38 -0.36 -2.80
N LYS A 42 -5.41 -0.02 -1.97
CA LYS A 42 -5.55 0.17 -0.53
C LYS A 42 -4.72 1.35 -0.05
N LEU A 43 -5.31 2.13 0.85
CA LEU A 43 -4.60 3.09 1.68
C LEU A 43 -4.20 2.37 2.97
N CYS A 44 -2.91 2.36 3.26
CA CYS A 44 -2.34 1.61 4.38
C CYS A 44 -1.73 2.56 5.41
N GLY A 45 -2.05 2.33 6.67
CA GLY A 45 -1.28 2.88 7.78
C GLY A 45 -0.06 1.99 8.08
N SER A 46 0.75 2.39 9.04
CA SER A 46 1.88 1.61 9.52
C SER A 46 1.91 1.50 11.04
N GLY A 47 2.68 0.55 11.56
CA GLY A 47 2.95 0.38 12.98
C GLY A 47 4.34 0.88 13.37
N THR A 48 4.58 1.02 14.67
CA THR A 48 5.89 1.36 15.23
C THR A 48 6.67 0.09 15.59
N GLY A 49 7.99 0.10 15.38
CA GLY A 49 8.85 -1.04 15.68
C GLY A 49 8.79 -2.15 14.63
N GLU A 50 9.34 -3.29 14.98
CA GLU A 50 9.33 -4.50 14.13
C GLU A 50 8.16 -5.41 14.50
N GLY A 51 7.72 -6.21 13.53
CA GLY A 51 6.64 -7.18 13.72
C GLY A 51 5.24 -6.56 13.77
N PHE A 52 4.31 -7.30 14.39
CA PHE A 52 2.90 -6.90 14.49
C PHE A 52 2.65 -6.10 15.78
N THR A 53 2.87 -4.80 15.73
CA THR A 53 2.64 -3.90 16.87
C THR A 53 1.24 -3.28 16.83
N PRO A 54 0.56 -3.16 18.01
CA PRO A 54 -0.72 -2.46 18.09
C PRO A 54 -0.56 -0.93 18.07
N ARG A 55 0.67 -0.41 18.14
CA ARG A 55 0.92 1.03 18.17
C ARG A 55 1.03 1.59 16.76
N PRO A 56 0.12 2.48 16.33
CA PRO A 56 0.20 3.08 15.00
C PRO A 56 1.38 4.04 14.89
N ASN A 57 1.99 4.05 13.72
CA ASN A 57 2.95 5.09 13.33
C ASN A 57 2.23 6.11 12.45
N LEU A 58 1.89 7.25 13.01
CA LEU A 58 1.19 8.32 12.31
C LEU A 58 2.09 9.13 11.37
N SER A 59 3.36 8.78 11.25
CA SER A 59 4.32 9.46 10.38
C SER A 59 4.47 8.79 9.03
N VAL A 60 4.09 7.52 8.88
CA VAL A 60 4.30 6.76 7.63
C VAL A 60 2.98 6.14 7.17
N TYR A 61 2.66 6.40 5.91
CA TYR A 61 1.50 5.84 5.22
C TYR A 61 1.93 5.28 3.87
N ALA A 62 1.13 4.36 3.35
CA ALA A 62 1.42 3.77 2.06
C ALA A 62 0.16 3.64 1.18
N ILE A 63 0.39 3.60 -0.12
CA ILE A 63 -0.63 3.33 -1.14
C ILE A 63 -0.20 2.09 -1.91
N LEU A 64 -1.00 1.04 -1.84
CA LEU A 64 -0.88 -0.16 -2.65
C LEU A 64 -1.88 -0.07 -3.80
N ALA A 65 -1.44 -0.31 -5.03
CA ALA A 65 -2.33 -0.32 -6.18
C ALA A 65 -1.88 -1.32 -7.25
N THR A 66 -2.85 -1.89 -7.98
CA THR A 66 -2.59 -2.74 -9.14
C THR A 66 -2.94 -1.98 -10.43
N TRP A 67 -2.19 -2.25 -11.50
CA TRP A 67 -2.26 -1.58 -12.79
C TRP A 67 -2.16 -2.59 -13.93
N PRO A 68 -2.75 -2.30 -15.10
CA PRO A 68 -2.71 -3.21 -16.24
C PRO A 68 -1.28 -3.38 -16.82
N ASP A 69 -0.42 -2.38 -16.65
CA ASP A 69 0.95 -2.36 -17.15
C ASP A 69 1.82 -1.34 -16.41
N GLU A 70 3.13 -1.44 -16.60
CA GLU A 70 4.11 -0.59 -15.93
C GLU A 70 4.04 0.88 -16.38
N ALA A 71 3.77 1.14 -17.66
CA ALA A 71 3.69 2.51 -18.19
C ALA A 71 2.51 3.26 -17.55
N THR A 72 1.36 2.61 -17.39
CA THR A 72 0.19 3.15 -16.69
C THR A 72 0.48 3.36 -15.21
N ALA A 73 1.12 2.39 -14.54
CA ALA A 73 1.53 2.51 -13.13
C ALA A 73 2.45 3.71 -12.91
N ARG A 74 3.52 3.82 -13.70
CA ARG A 74 4.49 4.93 -13.59
C ARG A 74 3.84 6.27 -13.87
N ARG A 75 3.04 6.38 -14.93
CA ARG A 75 2.31 7.62 -15.26
C ARG A 75 1.38 8.04 -14.13
N ALA A 76 0.61 7.13 -13.56
CA ALA A 76 -0.31 7.42 -12.46
C ALA A 76 0.45 7.87 -11.20
N VAL A 77 1.48 7.14 -10.79
CA VAL A 77 2.29 7.48 -9.61
C VAL A 77 3.01 8.80 -9.78
N THR A 78 3.54 9.12 -10.97
CA THR A 78 4.33 10.35 -11.16
C THR A 78 3.46 11.58 -11.45
N ARG A 79 2.35 11.44 -12.18
CA ARG A 79 1.60 12.58 -12.74
C ARG A 79 0.21 12.78 -12.16
N SER A 80 -0.40 11.79 -11.50
CA SER A 80 -1.74 11.98 -10.98
C SER A 80 -1.77 12.99 -9.84
N ARG A 81 -2.86 13.76 -9.78
CA ARG A 81 -3.05 14.80 -8.78
C ARG A 81 -2.97 14.27 -7.35
N ILE A 82 -3.50 13.08 -7.10
CA ILE A 82 -3.50 12.51 -5.75
C ILE A 82 -2.09 12.14 -5.27
N PHE A 83 -1.28 11.46 -6.08
CA PHE A 83 0.10 11.13 -5.73
C PHE A 83 0.97 12.40 -5.62
N THR A 84 0.75 13.39 -6.48
CA THR A 84 1.44 14.69 -6.39
C THR A 84 1.12 15.42 -5.07
N ARG A 85 -0.13 15.37 -4.60
CA ARG A 85 -0.52 15.92 -3.30
C ARG A 85 0.15 15.21 -2.13
N TYR A 86 0.25 13.88 -2.17
CA TYR A 86 0.96 13.12 -1.14
C TYR A 86 2.44 13.50 -1.09
N ARG A 87 3.12 13.58 -2.24
CA ARG A 87 4.53 14.01 -2.30
C ARG A 87 4.73 15.43 -1.80
N ALA A 88 3.83 16.35 -2.12
CA ALA A 88 3.92 17.75 -1.67
C ALA A 88 3.86 17.91 -0.15
N GLN A 89 3.18 17.00 0.55
CA GLN A 89 3.06 17.00 2.02
C GLN A 89 4.10 16.12 2.70
N ALA A 90 4.67 15.16 1.98
CA ALA A 90 5.65 14.23 2.52
C ALA A 90 7.04 14.88 2.61
N SER A 91 7.80 14.52 3.64
CA SER A 91 9.22 14.85 3.76
C SER A 91 10.10 13.84 3.01
N GLU A 92 9.59 12.66 2.74
CA GLU A 92 10.27 11.57 2.04
C GLU A 92 9.23 10.68 1.38
N ASP A 93 9.49 10.21 0.16
CA ASP A 93 8.66 9.23 -0.52
C ASP A 93 9.49 8.19 -1.28
N TRP A 94 8.94 7.02 -1.41
CA TRP A 94 9.54 5.93 -2.16
C TRP A 94 8.47 5.04 -2.76
N THR A 95 8.64 4.62 -4.01
CA THR A 95 7.72 3.70 -4.68
C THR A 95 8.49 2.54 -5.28
N VAL A 96 8.02 1.33 -5.03
CA VAL A 96 8.46 0.11 -5.69
C VAL A 96 7.38 -0.39 -6.65
N PHE A 97 7.82 -0.83 -7.82
CA PHE A 97 6.98 -1.51 -8.82
C PHE A 97 7.35 -2.98 -8.84
N MET A 98 6.36 -3.84 -8.77
CA MET A 98 6.53 -5.28 -8.63
C MET A 98 5.58 -6.02 -9.57
N ALA A 99 5.96 -7.22 -9.98
CA ALA A 99 5.05 -8.20 -10.55
C ALA A 99 4.73 -9.26 -9.50
N ALA A 100 3.48 -9.70 -9.43
CA ALA A 100 3.12 -10.79 -8.54
C ALA A 100 3.66 -12.11 -9.11
N ASN A 101 4.47 -12.82 -8.34
CA ASN A 101 4.96 -14.15 -8.71
C ASN A 101 3.99 -15.24 -8.26
N SER A 102 3.44 -15.10 -7.04
CA SER A 102 2.36 -15.95 -6.54
C SER A 102 1.40 -15.15 -5.67
N ALA A 103 0.14 -15.52 -5.67
CA ALA A 103 -0.86 -14.93 -4.82
C ALA A 103 -1.83 -16.00 -4.31
N ARG A 104 -2.22 -15.92 -3.04
CA ARG A 104 -3.19 -16.83 -2.43
C ARG A 104 -4.15 -16.05 -1.54
N GLY A 105 -5.39 -16.52 -1.51
CA GLY A 105 -6.44 -15.92 -0.69
C GLY A 105 -7.10 -14.70 -1.32
N ALA A 106 -8.01 -14.09 -0.56
CA ALA A 106 -8.78 -12.95 -1.01
C ALA A 106 -8.55 -11.73 -0.10
N TRP A 107 -8.61 -10.54 -0.68
CA TRP A 107 -8.56 -9.28 0.03
C TRP A 107 -9.82 -8.47 -0.27
N SER A 108 -10.64 -8.22 0.76
CA SER A 108 -11.96 -7.57 0.60
C SER A 108 -12.85 -8.29 -0.43
N GLY A 109 -12.88 -9.63 -0.38
CA GLY A 109 -13.67 -10.47 -1.29
C GLY A 109 -13.15 -10.54 -2.73
N ARG A 110 -11.95 -10.02 -3.02
CA ARG A 110 -11.32 -10.02 -4.36
C ARG A 110 -9.98 -10.73 -4.32
N THR A 111 -9.57 -11.32 -5.44
CA THR A 111 -8.23 -11.84 -5.68
C THR A 111 -7.47 -10.79 -6.52
N PRO A 112 -6.82 -9.80 -5.89
CA PRO A 112 -6.37 -8.59 -6.59
C PRO A 112 -5.11 -8.77 -7.41
N PHE A 113 -4.34 -9.83 -7.16
CA PHE A 113 -3.03 -10.04 -7.77
C PHE A 113 -3.10 -11.17 -8.78
N GLU A 114 -2.66 -10.88 -10.00
CA GLU A 114 -2.55 -11.84 -11.09
C GLU A 114 -1.10 -12.34 -11.17
N PRO A 115 -0.82 -13.60 -10.81
CA PRO A 115 0.53 -14.14 -10.89
C PRO A 115 1.06 -14.11 -12.32
N SER A 116 2.24 -13.55 -12.48
CA SER A 116 2.98 -13.56 -13.74
C SER A 116 3.81 -14.82 -13.83
N GLN A 117 3.83 -15.47 -15.01
CA GLN A 117 4.71 -16.61 -15.29
C GLN A 117 6.16 -16.19 -15.58
N MET A 118 6.47 -14.90 -15.51
CA MET A 118 7.83 -14.43 -15.70
C MET A 118 8.70 -14.85 -14.52
N THR A 119 9.73 -15.64 -14.80
CA THR A 119 10.79 -15.94 -13.84
C THR A 119 11.55 -14.64 -13.60
N THR A 120 11.39 -14.05 -12.45
CA THR A 120 12.07 -12.81 -12.10
C THR A 120 13.31 -13.17 -11.29
N GLU A 121 14.48 -12.99 -11.86
CA GLU A 121 15.72 -12.94 -11.11
C GLU A 121 15.82 -11.58 -10.45
N GLY A 122 15.88 -11.54 -9.13
CA GLY A 122 15.98 -10.29 -8.39
C GLY A 122 15.40 -10.35 -6.97
N PRO A 123 15.41 -9.22 -6.26
CA PRO A 123 14.84 -9.13 -4.93
C PRO A 123 13.36 -9.47 -4.92
N MET A 124 12.93 -10.25 -3.94
CA MET A 124 11.51 -10.60 -3.74
C MET A 124 10.98 -10.00 -2.46
N ALA A 125 9.73 -9.57 -2.47
CA ALA A 125 8.99 -9.12 -1.31
C ALA A 125 7.79 -10.05 -1.07
N ALA A 126 7.55 -10.40 0.20
CA ALA A 126 6.36 -11.12 0.60
C ALA A 126 5.39 -10.17 1.31
N LEU A 127 4.17 -10.09 0.82
CA LEU A 127 3.08 -9.38 1.48
C LEU A 127 2.14 -10.39 2.13
N THR A 128 2.14 -10.43 3.45
CA THR A 128 1.24 -11.28 4.22
C THR A 128 0.14 -10.44 4.87
N ARG A 129 -1.09 -10.87 4.71
CA ARG A 129 -2.25 -10.24 5.32
C ARG A 129 -3.00 -11.24 6.19
N ALA A 130 -3.29 -10.84 7.42
CA ALA A 130 -4.16 -11.59 8.32
C ALA A 130 -5.35 -10.73 8.77
N THR A 131 -6.52 -11.34 8.91
CA THR A 131 -7.65 -10.73 9.59
C THR A 131 -7.78 -11.38 10.97
N LEU A 132 -7.61 -10.59 12.01
CA LEU A 132 -7.68 -11.07 13.38
C LEU A 132 -9.09 -10.90 13.93
N ARG A 133 -9.58 -11.93 14.61
CA ARG A 133 -10.83 -11.84 15.37
C ARG A 133 -10.57 -11.04 16.66
N PRO A 134 -11.44 -10.12 17.08
CA PRO A 134 -11.24 -9.33 18.28
C PRO A 134 -10.94 -10.17 19.53
N ALA A 135 -11.59 -11.31 19.68
CA ALA A 135 -11.40 -12.24 20.79
C ALA A 135 -10.01 -12.90 20.86
N THR A 136 -9.26 -12.92 19.73
CA THR A 136 -7.94 -13.54 19.66
C THR A 136 -6.79 -12.53 19.62
N LEU A 137 -7.08 -11.24 19.54
CA LEU A 137 -6.12 -10.16 19.38
C LEU A 137 -5.04 -10.17 20.46
N ALA A 138 -5.45 -10.24 21.75
CA ALA A 138 -4.51 -10.25 22.86
C ALA A 138 -3.60 -11.49 22.90
N ARG A 139 -4.13 -12.64 22.45
CA ARG A 139 -3.35 -13.88 22.33
C ARG A 139 -2.37 -13.80 21.17
N PHE A 140 -2.79 -13.21 20.05
CA PHE A 140 -1.94 -13.00 18.88
C PHE A 140 -0.73 -12.12 19.25
N TRP A 141 -0.95 -10.94 19.84
CA TRP A 141 0.13 -10.02 20.22
C TRP A 141 1.09 -10.55 21.29
N ARG A 142 0.66 -11.54 22.08
CA ARG A 142 1.56 -12.21 23.04
C ARG A 142 2.46 -13.27 22.42
N ARG A 143 2.12 -13.78 21.22
CA ARG A 143 2.80 -14.91 20.57
C ARG A 143 3.58 -14.52 19.33
N VAL A 144 3.29 -13.38 18.74
CA VAL A 144 3.95 -12.90 17.52
C VAL A 144 4.78 -11.68 17.89
N PRO A 145 6.10 -11.78 17.85
CA PRO A 145 7.01 -10.65 18.14
C PRO A 145 6.89 -9.54 17.10
#